data_975cd37814207d861b8599efb9fc0740
#
_entry.id   975cd37814207d861b8599efb9fc0740
#
_cell.length_a   1.000
_cell.length_b   1.000
_cell.length_c   1.000
_cell.angle_alpha   90.00
_cell.angle_beta   90.00
_cell.angle_gamma   90.00
#
_symmetry.space_group_name_H-M   'P 1'
#
loop_
_entity.id
_entity.type
_entity.pdbx_description
1 polymer ?
#
loop_
_entity_poly.entity_id
_entity_poly.type
_entity_poly.pdbx_seq_one_letter_code
_entity_poly.pdbx_strand_id
1 'polypeptide(L)'
;LMSYPDNDKVVNAWCMPGGKIAVYTGLLKITKNTDALSIVMGHEIAHAVARHSVERASQAMTINIGTQVADVFLGGAINRTRNTVGQNTGLDIFQLGIMNPFGRKQETEADYLGLIFSSLSGYDINESVRVWKRMNKKFGKKEFFQFWIFLVFNLQVVVILMQSF
;
A
#
# COMPACT_ATOMS: atom_id res chain seq x y z
N LEU A 1 7.18 -7.89 17.32
CA LEU A 1 6.54 -7.25 18.46
C LEU A 1 5.47 -6.29 17.96
N MET A 2 4.24 -6.47 18.40
CA MET A 2 3.10 -5.62 18.02
C MET A 2 2.93 -4.51 19.05
N SER A 3 2.70 -3.29 18.61
CA SER A 3 2.40 -2.15 19.48
C SER A 3 1.09 -1.48 19.06
N TYR A 4 0.38 -0.93 20.04
CA TYR A 4 -0.88 -0.22 19.84
C TYR A 4 -0.69 1.24 20.27
N PRO A 5 -0.26 2.15 19.39
CA PRO A 5 -0.23 3.56 19.70
C PRO A 5 -1.63 4.06 20.04
N ASP A 6 -1.77 4.68 21.20
CA ASP A 6 -3.06 5.21 21.65
C ASP A 6 -3.36 6.51 20.93
N ASN A 7 -3.99 6.41 19.79
CA ASN A 7 -4.48 7.54 19.02
C ASN A 7 -5.75 7.14 18.23
N ASP A 8 -6.88 7.36 18.88
CA ASP A 8 -8.20 7.05 18.35
C ASP A 8 -8.59 7.80 17.07
N LYS A 9 -7.88 8.88 16.74
CA LYS A 9 -8.13 9.69 15.54
C LYS A 9 -7.38 9.14 14.32
N VAL A 10 -6.26 8.45 14.56
CA VAL A 10 -5.44 7.90 13.48
C VAL A 10 -5.92 6.51 13.12
N VAL A 11 -6.28 6.32 11.86
CA VAL A 11 -6.63 5.03 11.28
C VAL A 11 -5.47 4.59 10.43
N ASN A 12 -4.58 3.81 11.00
CA ASN A 12 -3.40 3.35 10.30
C ASN A 12 -2.84 2.06 10.92
N ALA A 13 -2.11 1.31 10.13
CA ALA A 13 -1.22 0.24 10.56
C ALA A 13 0.02 0.27 9.69
N TRP A 14 1.12 -0.28 10.17
CA TRP A 14 2.34 -0.42 9.37
C TRP A 14 3.21 -1.54 9.90
N CYS A 15 3.96 -2.17 9.00
CA CYS A 15 4.94 -3.19 9.30
C CYS A 15 6.33 -2.71 8.88
N MET A 16 7.27 -2.71 9.83
CA MET A 16 8.66 -2.37 9.55
C MET A 16 9.45 -3.61 9.10
N PRO A 17 10.54 -3.40 8.35
CA PRO A 17 11.54 -4.43 8.15
C PRO A 17 11.96 -5.04 9.49
N GLY A 18 12.04 -6.37 9.58
CA GLY A 18 12.28 -7.07 10.83
C GLY A 18 11.03 -7.48 11.60
N GLY A 19 9.82 -7.31 11.01
CA GLY A 19 8.57 -7.87 11.53
C GLY A 19 7.96 -7.12 12.72
N LYS A 20 8.34 -5.88 12.95
CA LYS A 20 7.69 -5.03 13.95
C LYS A 20 6.44 -4.40 13.34
N ILE A 21 5.29 -4.60 14.00
CA ILE A 21 4.00 -4.11 13.54
C ILE A 21 3.44 -3.11 14.54
N ALA A 22 2.90 -2.01 14.04
CA ALA A 22 2.11 -1.08 14.84
C ALA A 22 0.71 -0.96 14.24
N VAL A 23 -0.29 -0.97 15.11
CA VAL A 23 -1.71 -0.81 14.75
C VAL A 23 -2.27 0.30 15.63
N TYR A 24 -2.75 1.38 15.03
CA TYR A 24 -3.36 2.47 15.77
C TYR A 24 -4.76 2.09 16.26
N THR A 25 -5.11 2.54 17.47
CA THR A 25 -6.42 2.22 18.08
C THR A 25 -7.60 2.68 17.25
N GLY A 26 -7.46 3.79 16.50
CA GLY A 26 -8.48 4.25 15.55
C GLY A 26 -8.81 3.25 14.44
N LEU A 27 -7.88 2.38 14.05
CA LEU A 27 -8.14 1.31 13.09
C LEU A 27 -9.04 0.22 13.66
N LEU A 28 -8.92 -0.09 14.96
CA LEU A 28 -9.72 -1.12 15.63
C LEU A 28 -11.22 -0.78 15.60
N LYS A 29 -11.56 0.51 15.57
CA LYS A 29 -12.95 0.97 15.42
C LYS A 29 -13.55 0.66 14.04
N ILE A 30 -12.70 0.46 13.04
CA ILE A 30 -13.11 0.12 11.67
C ILE A 30 -13.12 -1.39 11.47
N THR A 31 -12.10 -2.08 11.93
CA THR A 31 -11.99 -3.55 11.78
C THR A 31 -13.08 -4.26 12.56
N LYS A 32 -13.33 -3.85 13.81
CA LYS A 32 -14.40 -4.34 14.70
C LYS A 32 -14.24 -5.78 15.20
N ASN A 33 -13.56 -6.65 14.46
CA ASN A 33 -13.31 -8.05 14.83
C ASN A 33 -11.90 -8.48 14.40
N THR A 34 -11.48 -9.65 14.86
CA THR A 34 -10.15 -10.21 14.60
C THR A 34 -9.95 -10.59 13.15
N ASP A 35 -10.98 -11.11 12.46
CA ASP A 35 -10.89 -11.48 11.06
C ASP A 35 -10.60 -10.27 10.18
N ALA A 36 -11.35 -9.17 10.38
CA ALA A 36 -11.11 -7.93 9.68
C ALA A 36 -9.74 -7.29 10.04
N LEU A 37 -9.28 -7.43 11.28
CA LEU A 37 -7.96 -6.97 11.68
C LEU A 37 -6.88 -7.81 11.00
N SER A 38 -7.06 -9.14 10.90
CA SER A 38 -6.12 -10.03 10.23
C SER A 38 -5.93 -9.68 8.75
N ILE A 39 -6.99 -9.25 8.05
CA ILE A 39 -6.92 -8.80 6.66
C ILE A 39 -5.97 -7.60 6.53
N VAL A 40 -6.14 -6.58 7.39
CA VAL A 40 -5.27 -5.40 7.35
C VAL A 40 -3.84 -5.75 7.76
N MET A 41 -3.66 -6.56 8.79
CA MET A 41 -2.33 -7.00 9.21
C MET A 41 -1.65 -7.86 8.15
N GLY A 42 -2.40 -8.75 7.49
CA GLY A 42 -1.90 -9.57 6.39
C GLY A 42 -1.37 -8.72 5.24
N HIS A 43 -2.10 -7.66 4.88
CA HIS A 43 -1.68 -6.67 3.89
C HIS A 43 -0.36 -5.99 4.28
N GLU A 44 -0.24 -5.50 5.52
CA GLU A 44 1.00 -4.87 6.00
C GLU A 44 2.19 -5.84 6.05
N ILE A 45 1.95 -7.09 6.46
CA ILE A 45 2.95 -8.15 6.45
C ILE A 45 3.39 -8.46 5.02
N ALA A 46 2.46 -8.48 4.06
CA ALA A 46 2.77 -8.71 2.65
C ALA A 46 3.70 -7.64 2.10
N HIS A 47 3.49 -6.36 2.44
CA HIS A 47 4.42 -5.28 2.08
C HIS A 47 5.84 -5.52 2.60
N ALA A 48 5.98 -6.03 3.82
CA ALA A 48 7.27 -6.34 4.42
C ALA A 48 7.94 -7.56 3.78
N VAL A 49 7.18 -8.63 3.53
CA VAL A 49 7.66 -9.89 2.90
C VAL A 49 8.08 -9.65 1.45
N ALA A 50 7.27 -8.93 0.67
CA ALA A 50 7.56 -8.56 -0.71
C ALA A 50 8.61 -7.44 -0.84
N ARG A 51 9.09 -6.89 0.29
CA ARG A 51 10.10 -5.82 0.35
C ARG A 51 9.72 -4.55 -0.41
N HIS A 52 8.44 -4.22 -0.48
CA HIS A 52 7.94 -3.05 -1.21
C HIS A 52 8.58 -1.74 -0.76
N SER A 53 8.91 -1.59 0.54
CA SER A 53 9.60 -0.40 1.06
C SER A 53 11.01 -0.26 0.48
N VAL A 54 11.75 -1.37 0.33
CA VAL A 54 13.10 -1.37 -0.25
C VAL A 54 13.03 -1.06 -1.73
N GLU A 55 12.06 -1.64 -2.44
CA GLU A 55 11.83 -1.38 -3.86
C GLU A 55 11.50 0.10 -4.10
N ARG A 56 10.57 0.69 -3.33
CA ARG A 56 10.24 2.12 -3.40
C ARG A 56 11.45 3.02 -3.14
N ALA A 57 12.28 2.66 -2.14
CA ALA A 57 13.50 3.42 -1.84
C ALA A 57 14.51 3.33 -2.98
N SER A 58 14.73 2.15 -3.56
CA SER A 58 15.62 1.96 -4.71
C SER A 58 15.16 2.73 -5.93
N GLN A 59 13.86 2.71 -6.22
CA GLN A 59 13.27 3.48 -7.31
C GLN A 59 13.46 4.98 -7.11
N ALA A 60 13.20 5.50 -5.90
CA ALA A 60 13.39 6.90 -5.58
C ALA A 60 14.86 7.33 -5.74
N MET A 61 15.81 6.48 -5.32
CA MET A 61 17.25 6.72 -5.53
C MET A 61 17.61 6.75 -7.02
N THR A 62 17.12 5.80 -7.80
CA THR A 62 17.37 5.74 -9.25
C THR A 62 16.86 6.98 -9.96
N ILE A 63 15.66 7.45 -9.58
CA ILE A 63 15.06 8.69 -10.11
C ILE A 63 15.90 9.90 -9.75
N ASN A 64 16.33 10.02 -8.49
CA ASN A 64 17.16 11.15 -8.06
C ASN A 64 18.48 11.19 -8.79
N ILE A 65 19.15 10.06 -8.96
CA ILE A 65 20.41 9.98 -9.73
C ILE A 65 20.14 10.30 -11.20
N GLY A 66 19.11 9.72 -11.80
CA GLY A 66 18.75 9.96 -13.20
C GLY A 66 18.44 11.42 -13.48
N THR A 67 17.71 12.11 -12.59
CA THR A 67 17.39 13.53 -12.72
C THR A 67 18.62 14.41 -12.57
N GLN A 68 19.54 14.08 -11.65
CA GLN A 68 20.81 14.81 -11.51
C GLN A 68 21.71 14.66 -12.74
N VAL A 69 21.83 13.45 -13.28
CA VAL A 69 22.60 13.20 -14.51
C VAL A 69 21.98 13.96 -15.68
N ALA A 70 20.65 13.88 -15.85
CA ALA A 70 19.95 14.61 -16.90
C ALA A 70 20.13 16.14 -16.77
N ASP A 71 20.09 16.67 -15.56
CA ASP A 71 20.30 18.10 -15.30
C ASP A 71 21.70 18.56 -15.71
N VAL A 72 22.72 17.76 -15.45
CA VAL A 72 24.09 18.03 -15.91
C VAL A 72 24.16 18.06 -17.44
N PHE A 73 23.56 17.09 -18.14
CA PHE A 73 23.53 17.06 -19.60
C PHE A 73 22.75 18.21 -20.22
N LEU A 74 21.71 18.70 -19.53
CA LEU A 74 20.86 19.82 -19.95
C LEU A 74 21.37 21.18 -19.45
N GLY A 75 22.62 21.25 -18.98
CA GLY A 75 23.26 22.49 -18.52
C GLY A 75 22.55 23.18 -17.35
N GLY A 76 21.96 22.39 -16.45
CA GLY A 76 21.26 22.89 -15.26
C GLY A 76 19.83 23.37 -15.51
N ALA A 77 19.23 23.02 -16.65
CA ALA A 77 17.90 23.49 -17.01
C ALA A 77 16.79 22.99 -16.06
N ILE A 78 16.91 21.76 -15.56
CA ILE A 78 15.95 21.17 -14.62
C ILE A 78 15.97 21.94 -13.29
N ASN A 79 17.14 22.20 -12.74
CA ASN A 79 17.30 22.95 -11.50
C ASN A 79 16.90 24.43 -11.64
N ARG A 80 17.11 25.06 -12.80
CA ARG A 80 16.65 26.43 -13.07
C ARG A 80 15.12 26.50 -13.09
N THR A 81 14.45 25.57 -13.74
CA THR A 81 12.98 25.47 -13.76
C THR A 81 12.41 25.25 -12.36
N ARG A 82 13.07 24.38 -11.57
CA ARG A 82 12.72 24.14 -10.16
C ARG A 82 12.78 25.42 -9.32
N ASN A 83 13.79 26.24 -9.51
CA ASN A 83 13.97 27.49 -8.74
C ASN A 83 12.99 28.60 -9.16
N THR A 84 12.51 28.59 -10.42
CA THR A 84 11.61 29.63 -10.95
C THR A 84 10.14 29.34 -10.68
N VAL A 85 9.72 28.08 -10.67
CA VAL A 85 8.31 27.67 -10.54
C VAL A 85 7.98 27.19 -9.11
N GLY A 86 8.98 27.02 -8.25
CA GLY A 86 8.79 26.62 -6.84
C GLY A 86 8.25 25.20 -6.65
N GLN A 87 8.08 24.41 -7.70
CA GLN A 87 7.58 23.06 -7.69
C GLN A 87 8.45 22.15 -8.56
N ASN A 88 8.61 20.90 -8.14
CA ASN A 88 9.33 19.86 -8.87
C ASN A 88 8.50 19.29 -10.04
N THR A 89 8.04 20.12 -10.96
CA THR A 89 7.10 19.70 -12.02
C THR A 89 7.57 18.49 -12.80
N GLY A 90 8.87 18.34 -13.04
CA GLY A 90 9.44 17.15 -13.70
C GLY A 90 9.41 15.90 -12.81
N LEU A 91 9.68 16.05 -11.50
CA LEU A 91 9.59 14.97 -10.52
C LEU A 91 8.13 14.58 -10.26
N ASP A 92 7.21 15.55 -10.23
CA ASP A 92 5.78 15.31 -10.03
C ASP A 92 5.18 14.56 -11.22
N ILE A 93 5.52 14.94 -12.46
CA ILE A 93 5.09 14.22 -13.68
C ILE A 93 5.67 12.81 -13.70
N PHE A 94 6.92 12.63 -13.29
CA PHE A 94 7.54 11.31 -13.20
C PHE A 94 6.93 10.45 -12.11
N GLN A 95 6.66 11.01 -10.92
CA GLN A 95 5.95 10.32 -9.84
C GLN A 95 4.54 9.92 -10.26
N LEU A 96 3.80 10.80 -10.90
CA LEU A 96 2.45 10.51 -11.38
C LEU A 96 2.44 9.47 -12.51
N GLY A 97 3.40 9.52 -13.43
CA GLY A 97 3.43 8.65 -14.61
C GLY A 97 4.03 7.27 -14.34
N ILE A 98 5.05 7.18 -13.49
CA ILE A 98 5.80 5.92 -13.29
C ILE A 98 5.58 5.34 -11.90
N MET A 99 5.66 6.14 -10.84
CA MET A 99 5.55 5.63 -9.47
C MET A 99 4.13 5.18 -9.10
N ASN A 100 3.09 5.86 -9.60
CA ASN A 100 1.70 5.47 -9.34
C ASN A 100 1.30 4.08 -9.89
N PRO A 101 1.67 3.70 -11.13
CA PRO A 101 1.44 2.34 -11.61
C PRO A 101 2.18 1.27 -10.81
N PHE A 102 3.43 1.54 -10.40
CA PHE A 102 4.19 0.63 -9.54
C PHE A 102 3.56 0.51 -8.16
N GLY A 103 3.18 1.62 -7.54
CA GLY A 103 2.48 1.63 -6.26
C GLY A 103 1.21 0.79 -6.31
N ARG A 104 0.39 0.95 -7.35
CA ARG A 104 -0.83 0.14 -7.53
C ARG A 104 -0.54 -1.35 -7.67
N LYS A 105 0.53 -1.74 -8.37
CA LYS A 105 0.94 -3.14 -8.48
C LYS A 105 1.34 -3.71 -7.13
N GLN A 106 2.11 -2.97 -6.33
CA GLN A 106 2.52 -3.37 -4.99
C GLN A 106 1.32 -3.51 -4.04
N GLU A 107 0.36 -2.58 -4.10
CA GLU A 107 -0.88 -2.67 -3.31
C GLU A 107 -1.69 -3.91 -3.70
N THR A 108 -1.83 -4.19 -5.01
CA THR A 108 -2.51 -5.40 -5.49
C THR A 108 -1.84 -6.67 -5.01
N GLU A 109 -0.51 -6.73 -5.04
CA GLU A 109 0.26 -7.86 -4.54
C GLU A 109 0.12 -8.02 -3.04
N ALA A 110 0.16 -6.92 -2.29
CA ALA A 110 0.00 -6.93 -0.85
C ALA A 110 -1.39 -7.42 -0.42
N ASP A 111 -2.44 -7.04 -1.13
CA ASP A 111 -3.77 -7.55 -0.86
C ASP A 111 -3.92 -9.03 -1.12
N TYR A 112 -3.41 -9.48 -2.27
CA TYR A 112 -3.47 -10.89 -2.63
C TYR A 112 -2.72 -11.76 -1.62
N LEU A 113 -1.48 -11.42 -1.31
CA LEU A 113 -0.67 -12.13 -0.31
C LEU A 113 -1.27 -12.02 1.09
N GLY A 114 -1.80 -10.85 1.46
CA GLY A 114 -2.43 -10.60 2.74
C GLY A 114 -3.66 -11.48 2.98
N LEU A 115 -4.48 -11.67 1.95
CA LEU A 115 -5.61 -12.61 2.00
C LEU A 115 -5.15 -14.06 2.17
N ILE A 116 -4.10 -14.47 1.46
CA ILE A 116 -3.51 -15.80 1.63
C ILE A 116 -3.03 -15.99 3.06
N PHE A 117 -2.28 -15.03 3.61
CA PHE A 117 -1.76 -15.12 4.98
C PHE A 117 -2.89 -15.21 6.01
N SER A 118 -3.95 -14.40 5.86
CA SER A 118 -5.12 -14.44 6.73
C SER A 118 -5.83 -15.79 6.66
N SER A 119 -6.03 -16.32 5.45
CA SER A 119 -6.67 -17.61 5.24
C SER A 119 -5.87 -18.77 5.83
N LEU A 120 -4.55 -18.82 5.59
CA LEU A 120 -3.66 -19.84 6.14
C LEU A 120 -3.59 -19.77 7.67
N SER A 121 -3.85 -18.60 8.25
CA SER A 121 -3.92 -18.40 9.70
C SER A 121 -5.29 -18.72 10.29
N GLY A 122 -6.25 -19.20 9.49
CA GLY A 122 -7.57 -19.63 9.93
C GLY A 122 -8.60 -18.52 10.11
N TYR A 123 -8.34 -17.30 9.61
CA TYR A 123 -9.28 -16.19 9.67
C TYR A 123 -10.26 -16.18 8.48
N ASP A 124 -11.47 -15.66 8.70
CA ASP A 124 -12.47 -15.53 7.64
C ASP A 124 -12.13 -14.39 6.68
N ILE A 125 -11.65 -14.74 5.49
CA ILE A 125 -11.29 -13.78 4.44
C ILE A 125 -12.49 -13.04 3.84
N ASN A 126 -13.74 -13.52 4.06
CA ASN A 126 -14.94 -12.80 3.60
C ASN A 126 -15.14 -11.47 4.33
N GLU A 127 -14.53 -11.28 5.51
CA GLU A 127 -14.48 -9.99 6.19
C GLU A 127 -13.72 -8.92 5.40
N SER A 128 -12.88 -9.29 4.43
CA SER A 128 -12.16 -8.32 3.57
C SER A 128 -13.12 -7.33 2.90
N VAL A 129 -14.20 -7.83 2.30
CA VAL A 129 -15.21 -6.98 1.65
C VAL A 129 -15.85 -6.00 2.64
N ARG A 130 -16.10 -6.45 3.88
CA ARG A 130 -16.74 -5.64 4.91
C ARG A 130 -15.81 -4.58 5.48
N VAL A 131 -14.55 -4.92 5.75
CA VAL A 131 -13.58 -3.94 6.25
C VAL A 131 -13.28 -2.88 5.22
N TRP A 132 -13.15 -3.24 3.94
CA TRP A 132 -12.94 -2.29 2.86
C TRP A 132 -14.14 -1.36 2.66
N LYS A 133 -15.37 -1.86 2.76
CA LYS A 133 -16.57 -1.00 2.74
C LYS A 133 -16.58 0.01 3.88
N ARG A 134 -16.16 -0.40 5.09
CA ARG A 134 -16.05 0.50 6.25
C ARG A 134 -14.96 1.56 6.06
N MET A 135 -13.80 1.17 5.54
CA MET A 135 -12.70 2.08 5.20
C MET A 135 -13.14 3.11 4.16
N ASN A 136 -13.77 2.65 3.07
CA ASN A 136 -14.26 3.52 2.00
C ASN A 136 -15.32 4.53 2.50
N LYS A 137 -16.21 4.11 3.38
CA LYS A 137 -17.19 5.02 4.00
C LYS A 137 -16.51 6.12 4.83
N LYS A 138 -15.37 5.82 5.46
CA LYS A 138 -14.64 6.79 6.30
C LYS A 138 -13.78 7.75 5.48
N PHE A 139 -13.12 7.29 4.43
CA PHE A 139 -12.11 8.05 3.68
C PHE A 139 -12.57 8.54 2.30
N GLY A 140 -13.69 8.04 1.76
CA GLY A 140 -14.28 8.47 0.50
C GLY A 140 -13.90 7.63 -0.73
N LYS A 141 -14.66 7.81 -1.83
CA LYS A 141 -14.72 6.87 -2.95
C LYS A 141 -13.56 6.91 -3.96
N LYS A 142 -12.73 7.95 -4.02
CA LYS A 142 -11.89 8.22 -5.20
C LYS A 142 -10.71 7.25 -5.39
N GLU A 143 -10.15 6.72 -4.32
CA GLU A 143 -8.96 5.86 -4.39
C GLU A 143 -9.30 4.36 -4.33
N PHE A 144 -10.46 4.03 -3.77
CA PHE A 144 -10.86 2.65 -3.50
C PHE A 144 -11.54 1.92 -4.66
N PHE A 145 -12.09 2.62 -5.64
CA PHE A 145 -12.95 1.97 -6.64
C PHE A 145 -12.18 1.06 -7.62
N GLN A 146 -10.97 1.43 -8.00
CA GLN A 146 -10.13 0.64 -8.91
C GLN A 146 -9.58 -0.63 -8.23
N PHE A 147 -9.34 -0.52 -6.94
CA PHE A 147 -8.87 -1.57 -6.06
C PHE A 147 -9.94 -2.66 -5.81
N TRP A 148 -11.18 -2.23 -5.62
CA TRP A 148 -12.30 -3.11 -5.29
C TRP A 148 -12.69 -4.07 -6.43
N ILE A 149 -12.62 -3.62 -7.68
CA ILE A 149 -12.94 -4.46 -8.85
C ILE A 149 -11.94 -5.62 -8.96
N PHE A 150 -10.68 -5.36 -8.71
CA PHE A 150 -9.64 -6.38 -8.77
C PHE A 150 -9.76 -7.43 -7.65
N LEU A 151 -10.08 -7.00 -6.44
CA LEU A 151 -10.24 -7.88 -5.29
C LEU A 151 -11.41 -8.85 -5.46
N VAL A 152 -12.57 -8.38 -5.93
CA VAL A 152 -13.76 -9.21 -6.12
C VAL A 152 -13.54 -10.26 -7.22
N PHE A 153 -12.85 -9.91 -8.29
CA PHE A 153 -12.55 -10.85 -9.38
C PHE A 153 -11.52 -11.92 -8.95
N ASN A 154 -10.53 -11.56 -8.14
CA ASN A 154 -9.50 -12.51 -7.69
C ASN A 154 -9.90 -13.32 -6.46
N LEU A 155 -10.85 -12.84 -5.63
CA LEU A 155 -11.36 -13.61 -4.48
C LEU A 155 -11.99 -14.93 -4.94
N GLN A 156 -12.72 -14.92 -6.07
CA GLN A 156 -13.27 -16.15 -6.65
C GLN A 156 -12.18 -17.13 -7.07
N VAL A 157 -11.08 -16.65 -7.62
CA VAL A 157 -9.95 -17.50 -8.03
C VAL A 157 -9.23 -18.10 -6.82
N VAL A 158 -9.00 -17.30 -5.77
CA VAL A 158 -8.36 -17.78 -4.53
C VAL A 158 -9.24 -18.81 -3.82
N VAL A 159 -10.54 -18.58 -3.70
CA VAL A 159 -11.48 -19.54 -3.10
C VAL A 159 -11.55 -20.84 -3.91
N ILE A 160 -11.57 -20.77 -5.24
CA ILE A 160 -11.57 -21.96 -6.12
C ILE A 160 -10.26 -22.75 -5.96
N LEU A 161 -9.10 -22.08 -5.92
CA LEU A 161 -7.82 -22.75 -5.72
C LEU A 161 -7.70 -23.40 -4.33
N MET A 162 -8.27 -22.81 -3.28
CA MET A 162 -8.25 -23.36 -1.93
C MET A 162 -9.24 -24.51 -1.72
N GLN A 163 -10.28 -24.63 -2.56
CA GLN A 163 -11.20 -25.79 -2.54
C GLN A 163 -10.64 -26.99 -3.32
N SER A 164 -9.53 -26.79 -4.04
CA SER A 164 -8.88 -27.84 -4.86
C SER A 164 -7.72 -28.55 -4.14
N PHE A 165 -7.43 -28.18 -2.90
CA PHE A 165 -6.46 -28.80 -2.00
C PHE A 165 -7.16 -29.35 -0.76
#